data_a35b50198e3bbbb23d4ed5e5a50c28ea
#
_entry.id   a35b50198e3bbbb23d4ed5e5a50c28ea
#
_cell.length_a   1.000
_cell.length_b   1.000
_cell.length_c   1.000
_cell.angle_alpha   90.00
_cell.angle_beta   90.00
_cell.angle_gamma   90.00
#
_symmetry.space_group_name_H-M   'P 1'
#
loop_
_entity.id
_entity.type
_entity.pdbx_description
1 polymer ?
#
loop_
_entity_poly.entity_id
_entity_poly.type
_entity_poly.pdbx_seq_one_letter_code
_entity_poly.pdbx_strand_id
1 'polypeptide(L)'
;MNGKTILVTGGAGFIGSNLCDTLLTEGWKVINIDNFNDFYNPLIKWNNIKNSLTNKNYKLYVGDIRDRRLLEQVFKENKIDYVVHLAALAGVRTSLLNPLDYVDVDIGGTVNLLEVSKDFSIRKFIFGSSSSVYGLSKEIPFVEGAVPDLQISPYAVAKRAAELYCSSYSYLYGISIGVLRFFTVYGPRQRPEMAIHKFTRLIDKGDKVPIFGDGRSKRDYTYVGDIVDGIIKAIIADYNFEIFNLGGGHLIELLDLVTIISKKLGKKADIEFLPEQKGDVPLTFADISKAKNMLGYNPSTNIEEGIDKFLDWYLKEKERSGR
;
A
#
# COMPACT_ATOMS: atom_id res chain seq x y z
N MET A 1 14.14 -9.92 -17.47
CA MET A 1 14.72 -9.16 -16.32
C MET A 1 15.42 -10.06 -15.28
N ASN A 2 15.69 -11.31 -15.63
CA ASN A 2 16.33 -12.27 -14.75
C ASN A 2 17.66 -11.75 -14.19
N GLY A 3 17.86 -11.93 -12.88
CA GLY A 3 19.12 -11.62 -12.21
C GLY A 3 19.24 -10.21 -11.60
N LYS A 4 18.23 -9.36 -11.72
CA LYS A 4 18.20 -8.05 -11.05
C LYS A 4 17.79 -8.20 -9.59
N THR A 5 18.37 -7.36 -8.73
CA THR A 5 18.10 -7.36 -7.29
C THR A 5 17.26 -6.16 -6.91
N ILE A 6 16.19 -6.40 -6.18
CA ILE A 6 15.27 -5.37 -5.70
C ILE A 6 15.18 -5.41 -4.17
N LEU A 7 15.30 -4.24 -3.54
CA LEU A 7 14.99 -4.05 -2.14
C LEU A 7 13.53 -3.64 -2.01
N VAL A 8 12.77 -4.39 -1.23
CA VAL A 8 11.40 -4.05 -0.83
C VAL A 8 11.41 -3.80 0.67
N THR A 9 11.08 -2.60 1.11
CA THR A 9 10.84 -2.34 2.53
C THR A 9 9.36 -2.49 2.84
N GLY A 10 9.02 -3.07 4.00
CA GLY A 10 7.63 -3.43 4.32
C GLY A 10 7.13 -4.65 3.53
N GLY A 11 8.05 -5.51 3.07
CA GLY A 11 7.72 -6.67 2.24
C GLY A 11 7.01 -7.81 2.96
N ALA A 12 6.83 -7.76 4.27
CA ALA A 12 5.96 -8.68 5.01
C ALA A 12 4.53 -8.14 5.20
N GLY A 13 4.30 -6.86 4.84
CA GLY A 13 3.00 -6.23 4.87
C GLY A 13 2.06 -6.70 3.76
N PHE A 14 0.88 -6.08 3.68
CA PHE A 14 -0.17 -6.42 2.72
C PHE A 14 0.30 -6.30 1.26
N ILE A 15 0.61 -5.08 0.81
CA ILE A 15 1.02 -4.83 -0.59
C ILE A 15 2.39 -5.45 -0.85
N GLY A 16 3.33 -5.25 0.10
CA GLY A 16 4.72 -5.70 -0.04
C GLY A 16 4.86 -7.20 -0.23
N SER A 17 4.09 -8.02 0.50
CA SER A 17 4.17 -9.47 0.38
C SER A 17 3.60 -10.00 -0.95
N ASN A 18 2.51 -9.38 -1.46
CA ASN A 18 2.00 -9.70 -2.79
C ASN A 18 3.00 -9.30 -3.89
N LEU A 19 3.66 -8.14 -3.75
CA LEU A 19 4.72 -7.71 -4.66
C LEU A 19 5.93 -8.67 -4.62
N CYS A 20 6.41 -9.05 -3.43
CA CYS A 20 7.53 -9.98 -3.30
C CYS A 20 7.24 -11.32 -3.99
N ASP A 21 6.05 -11.89 -3.80
CA ASP A 21 5.68 -13.16 -4.43
C ASP A 21 5.68 -13.05 -5.97
N THR A 22 5.14 -11.96 -6.52
CA THR A 22 5.14 -11.72 -7.97
C THR A 22 6.55 -11.56 -8.52
N LEU A 23 7.39 -10.75 -7.86
CA LEU A 23 8.78 -10.54 -8.26
C LEU A 23 9.59 -11.85 -8.23
N LEU A 24 9.39 -12.68 -7.21
CA LEU A 24 10.05 -13.99 -7.11
C LEU A 24 9.61 -14.94 -8.24
N THR A 25 8.34 -14.92 -8.60
CA THR A 25 7.79 -15.71 -9.72
C THR A 25 8.38 -15.26 -11.05
N GLU A 26 8.66 -13.96 -11.21
CA GLU A 26 9.34 -13.39 -12.39
C GLU A 26 10.86 -13.57 -12.38
N GLY A 27 11.42 -14.24 -11.37
CA GLY A 27 12.85 -14.57 -11.29
C GLY A 27 13.76 -13.44 -10.76
N TRP A 28 13.19 -12.44 -10.08
CA TRP A 28 13.96 -11.40 -9.39
C TRP A 28 14.63 -11.95 -8.13
N LYS A 29 15.72 -11.31 -7.73
CA LYS A 29 16.27 -11.44 -6.37
C LYS A 29 15.62 -10.38 -5.49
N VAL A 30 14.92 -10.80 -4.45
CA VAL A 30 14.17 -9.92 -3.54
C VAL A 30 14.89 -9.86 -2.19
N ILE A 31 15.30 -8.65 -1.82
CA ILE A 31 15.77 -8.33 -0.47
C ILE A 31 14.60 -7.65 0.24
N ASN A 32 14.16 -8.18 1.36
CA ASN A 32 13.09 -7.58 2.15
C ASN A 32 13.63 -7.05 3.49
N ILE A 33 13.26 -5.82 3.83
CA ILE A 33 13.42 -5.26 5.19
C ILE A 33 12.03 -5.06 5.78
N ASP A 34 11.75 -5.66 6.94
CA ASP A 34 10.53 -5.44 7.71
C ASP A 34 10.83 -5.54 9.20
N ASN A 35 10.29 -4.65 10.01
CA ASN A 35 10.50 -4.67 11.46
C ASN A 35 9.44 -5.47 12.20
N PHE A 36 8.45 -6.02 11.48
CA PHE A 36 7.33 -6.78 12.05
C PHE A 36 6.64 -6.06 13.21
N ASN A 37 6.52 -4.71 13.10
CA ASN A 37 5.88 -3.91 14.14
C ASN A 37 4.48 -4.44 14.49
N ASP A 38 4.00 -4.10 15.67
CA ASP A 38 2.75 -4.56 16.26
C ASP A 38 1.52 -3.70 15.91
N PHE A 39 1.61 -2.87 14.86
CA PHE A 39 0.46 -2.11 14.35
C PHE A 39 -0.78 -3.00 14.11
N TYR A 40 -0.53 -4.23 13.67
CA TYR A 40 -1.43 -5.38 13.74
C TYR A 40 -0.61 -6.63 14.06
N ASN A 41 -1.28 -7.72 14.48
CA ASN A 41 -0.60 -8.94 14.93
C ASN A 41 0.57 -9.35 14.02
N PRO A 42 1.83 -9.33 14.50
CA PRO A 42 3.02 -9.66 13.70
C PRO A 42 3.01 -11.07 13.09
N LEU A 43 2.30 -12.01 13.69
CA LEU A 43 2.17 -13.37 13.16
C LEU A 43 1.51 -13.39 11.77
N ILE A 44 0.63 -12.42 11.48
CA ILE A 44 0.04 -12.26 10.15
C ILE A 44 1.12 -11.91 9.12
N LYS A 45 2.05 -11.03 9.48
CA LYS A 45 3.18 -10.64 8.61
C LYS A 45 4.11 -11.82 8.34
N TRP A 46 4.44 -12.61 9.38
CA TRP A 46 5.22 -13.83 9.24
C TRP A 46 4.53 -14.86 8.33
N ASN A 47 3.21 -15.01 8.47
CA ASN A 47 2.43 -15.91 7.61
C ASN A 47 2.41 -15.44 6.15
N ASN A 48 2.36 -14.13 5.91
CA ASN A 48 2.37 -13.55 4.57
C ASN A 48 3.61 -13.93 3.76
N ILE A 49 4.78 -14.03 4.39
CA ILE A 49 6.05 -14.33 3.72
C ILE A 49 6.53 -15.77 3.86
N LYS A 50 5.73 -16.64 4.50
CA LYS A 50 6.12 -18.02 4.80
C LYS A 50 6.65 -18.78 3.58
N ASN A 51 5.98 -18.64 2.44
CA ASN A 51 6.41 -19.31 1.20
C ASN A 51 7.66 -18.64 0.60
N SER A 52 7.76 -17.31 0.67
CA SER A 52 8.92 -16.56 0.17
C SER A 52 10.20 -16.93 0.91
N LEU A 53 10.12 -17.24 2.24
CA LEU A 53 11.27 -17.65 3.06
C LEU A 53 11.95 -18.94 2.56
N THR A 54 11.26 -19.78 1.80
CA THR A 54 11.83 -21.02 1.22
C THR A 54 12.45 -20.80 -0.16
N ASN A 55 12.30 -19.61 -0.74
CA ASN A 55 12.81 -19.29 -2.07
C ASN A 55 14.28 -18.82 -1.99
N LYS A 56 15.18 -19.46 -2.73
CA LYS A 56 16.61 -19.11 -2.76
C LYS A 56 16.93 -17.68 -3.23
N ASN A 57 15.99 -17.06 -3.93
CA ASN A 57 16.09 -15.67 -4.41
C ASN A 57 15.51 -14.65 -3.43
N TYR A 58 15.06 -15.07 -2.26
CA TYR A 58 14.52 -14.18 -1.22
C TYR A 58 15.45 -14.11 -0.02
N LYS A 59 15.76 -12.91 0.43
CA LYS A 59 16.56 -12.66 1.64
C LYS A 59 15.81 -11.67 2.53
N LEU A 60 15.55 -12.07 3.77
CA LEU A 60 14.90 -11.24 4.79
C LEU A 60 15.94 -10.62 5.72
N TYR A 61 15.81 -9.33 5.96
CA TYR A 61 16.42 -8.62 7.07
C TYR A 61 15.33 -8.14 8.02
N VAL A 62 15.34 -8.64 9.24
CA VAL A 62 14.43 -8.15 10.29
C VAL A 62 15.04 -6.89 10.87
N GLY A 63 14.40 -5.74 10.64
CA GLY A 63 14.89 -4.47 11.11
C GLY A 63 14.09 -3.26 10.65
N ASP A 64 14.46 -2.10 11.16
CA ASP A 64 13.74 -0.85 11.01
C ASP A 64 14.42 0.08 9.99
N ILE A 65 13.64 0.75 9.15
CA ILE A 65 14.13 1.74 8.18
C ILE A 65 14.76 2.98 8.83
N ARG A 66 14.53 3.19 10.12
CA ARG A 66 15.18 4.23 10.91
C ARG A 66 16.62 3.87 11.32
N ASP A 67 16.98 2.59 11.26
CA ASP A 67 18.34 2.14 11.51
C ASP A 67 19.23 2.30 10.26
N ARG A 68 19.90 3.44 10.18
CA ARG A 68 20.80 3.76 9.07
C ARG A 68 21.92 2.74 8.91
N ARG A 69 22.46 2.19 10.01
CA ARG A 69 23.56 1.21 9.95
C ARG A 69 23.09 -0.10 9.30
N LEU A 70 21.89 -0.55 9.63
CA LEU A 70 21.28 -1.71 8.98
C LEU A 70 21.09 -1.45 7.48
N LEU A 71 20.56 -0.28 7.10
CA LEU A 71 20.39 0.05 5.68
C LEU A 71 21.71 0.02 4.93
N GLU A 72 22.76 0.68 5.45
CA GLU A 72 24.10 0.68 4.85
C GLU A 72 24.67 -0.75 4.74
N GLN A 73 24.47 -1.59 5.75
CA GLN A 73 24.88 -3.01 5.70
C GLN A 73 24.16 -3.75 4.58
N VAL A 74 22.84 -3.60 4.49
CA VAL A 74 22.02 -4.27 3.45
C VAL A 74 22.49 -3.88 2.05
N PHE A 75 22.76 -2.60 1.81
CA PHE A 75 23.25 -2.14 0.51
C PHE A 75 24.67 -2.61 0.21
N LYS A 76 25.56 -2.68 1.21
CA LYS A 76 26.95 -3.22 1.06
C LYS A 76 26.96 -4.72 0.76
N GLU A 77 26.08 -5.48 1.40
CA GLU A 77 26.01 -6.94 1.22
C GLU A 77 25.32 -7.38 -0.08
N ASN A 78 24.48 -6.50 -0.66
CA ASN A 78 23.65 -6.86 -1.79
C ASN A 78 23.76 -5.78 -2.87
N LYS A 79 24.07 -6.20 -4.11
CA LYS A 79 24.05 -5.28 -5.26
C LYS A 79 22.61 -4.98 -5.63
N ILE A 80 22.03 -3.92 -5.02
CA ILE A 80 20.64 -3.51 -5.22
C ILE A 80 20.55 -2.67 -6.50
N ASP A 81 19.71 -3.09 -7.43
CA ASP A 81 19.41 -2.34 -8.65
C ASP A 81 18.21 -1.40 -8.47
N TYR A 82 17.20 -1.82 -7.67
CA TYR A 82 15.94 -1.10 -7.49
C TYR A 82 15.52 -1.10 -6.02
N VAL A 83 14.82 -0.05 -5.62
CA VAL A 83 14.22 0.07 -4.29
C VAL A 83 12.72 0.29 -4.45
N VAL A 84 11.90 -0.49 -3.73
CA VAL A 84 10.48 -0.22 -3.55
C VAL A 84 10.21 0.00 -2.07
N HIS A 85 9.92 1.23 -1.71
CA HIS A 85 9.72 1.66 -0.34
C HIS A 85 8.24 1.66 0.03
N LEU A 86 7.79 0.60 0.72
CA LEU A 86 6.41 0.44 1.21
C LEU A 86 6.32 0.40 2.74
N ALA A 87 7.44 0.33 3.46
CA ALA A 87 7.47 0.41 4.91
C ALA A 87 6.97 1.78 5.37
N ALA A 88 5.92 1.79 6.17
CA ALA A 88 5.30 2.99 6.71
C ALA A 88 4.30 2.61 7.81
N LEU A 89 3.97 3.58 8.65
CA LEU A 89 2.75 3.53 9.44
C LEU A 89 1.59 4.00 8.57
N ALA A 90 0.54 3.22 8.49
CA ALA A 90 -0.58 3.55 7.63
C ALA A 90 -1.85 3.82 8.44
N GLY A 91 -2.69 4.71 7.93
CA GLY A 91 -4.00 4.97 8.52
C GLY A 91 -4.16 6.38 9.06
N VAL A 92 -5.18 7.05 8.52
CA VAL A 92 -5.55 8.43 8.92
C VAL A 92 -5.89 8.49 10.41
N ARG A 93 -6.73 7.58 10.89
CA ARG A 93 -7.23 7.60 12.27
C ARG A 93 -6.14 7.37 13.31
N THR A 94 -5.27 6.41 13.06
CA THR A 94 -4.13 6.11 13.96
C THR A 94 -3.16 7.28 14.03
N SER A 95 -2.97 8.00 12.93
CA SER A 95 -2.09 9.17 12.90
C SER A 95 -2.58 10.34 13.76
N LEU A 96 -3.90 10.44 13.98
CA LEU A 96 -4.47 11.45 14.88
C LEU A 96 -4.14 11.17 16.36
N LEU A 97 -3.91 9.90 16.70
CA LEU A 97 -3.57 9.49 18.07
C LEU A 97 -2.07 9.59 18.34
N ASN A 98 -1.24 9.24 17.37
CA ASN A 98 0.23 9.16 17.52
C ASN A 98 0.94 9.90 16.36
N PRO A 99 0.82 11.22 16.24
CA PRO A 99 1.34 11.97 15.09
C PRO A 99 2.88 11.93 14.99
N LEU A 100 3.59 11.89 16.12
CA LEU A 100 5.07 11.88 16.14
C LEU A 100 5.64 10.60 15.54
N ASP A 101 4.97 9.46 15.70
CA ASP A 101 5.42 8.19 15.12
C ASP A 101 5.46 8.28 13.59
N TYR A 102 4.51 9.01 12.98
CA TYR A 102 4.48 9.23 11.52
C TYR A 102 5.59 10.16 11.03
N VAL A 103 6.00 11.13 11.84
CA VAL A 103 7.19 11.95 11.55
C VAL A 103 8.44 11.08 11.55
N ASP A 104 8.60 10.30 12.60
CA ASP A 104 9.79 9.48 12.82
C ASP A 104 9.90 8.34 11.79
N VAL A 105 8.84 7.58 11.59
CA VAL A 105 8.85 6.41 10.68
C VAL A 105 8.68 6.82 9.22
N ASP A 106 7.61 7.56 8.89
CA ASP A 106 7.23 7.78 7.49
C ASP A 106 8.09 8.86 6.83
N ILE A 107 8.50 9.91 7.57
CA ILE A 107 9.39 10.94 7.04
C ILE A 107 10.85 10.54 7.32
N GLY A 108 11.23 10.35 8.57
CA GLY A 108 12.61 10.05 8.97
C GLY A 108 13.13 8.76 8.32
N GLY A 109 12.33 7.68 8.36
CA GLY A 109 12.68 6.42 7.70
C GLY A 109 12.83 6.54 6.19
N THR A 110 11.95 7.30 5.52
CA THR A 110 12.07 7.58 4.07
C THR A 110 13.35 8.34 3.75
N VAL A 111 13.66 9.39 4.52
CA VAL A 111 14.88 10.19 4.32
C VAL A 111 16.13 9.34 4.56
N ASN A 112 16.16 8.49 5.60
CA ASN A 112 17.26 7.56 5.82
C ASN A 112 17.49 6.63 4.62
N LEU A 113 16.42 6.08 4.06
CA LEU A 113 16.54 5.18 2.92
C LEU A 113 17.00 5.93 1.65
N LEU A 114 16.54 7.16 1.42
CA LEU A 114 17.01 8.01 0.33
C LEU A 114 18.48 8.39 0.51
N GLU A 115 18.90 8.74 1.74
CA GLU A 115 20.30 9.05 2.08
C GLU A 115 21.24 7.91 1.79
N VAL A 116 20.85 6.67 2.14
CA VAL A 116 21.66 5.50 1.80
C VAL A 116 21.61 5.22 0.30
N SER A 117 20.44 5.32 -0.31
CA SER A 117 20.27 5.01 -1.74
C SER A 117 21.08 5.90 -2.67
N LYS A 118 21.32 7.18 -2.31
CA LYS A 118 22.13 8.11 -3.12
C LYS A 118 23.59 7.72 -3.23
N ASP A 119 24.14 7.01 -2.23
CA ASP A 119 25.53 6.59 -2.18
C ASP A 119 25.79 5.29 -2.97
N PHE A 120 24.71 4.65 -3.43
CA PHE A 120 24.74 3.42 -4.23
C PHE A 120 24.07 3.66 -5.58
N SER A 121 24.65 3.16 -6.65
CA SER A 121 24.18 3.35 -8.03
C SER A 121 22.90 2.55 -8.31
N ILE A 122 21.81 2.85 -7.61
CA ILE A 122 20.51 2.24 -7.91
C ILE A 122 19.94 2.82 -9.20
N ARG A 123 19.18 2.02 -9.92
CA ARG A 123 18.54 2.42 -11.18
C ARG A 123 17.28 3.24 -10.96
N LYS A 124 16.48 2.85 -9.94
CA LYS A 124 15.23 3.53 -9.63
C LYS A 124 14.79 3.28 -8.19
N PHE A 125 14.14 4.30 -7.64
CA PHE A 125 13.48 4.28 -6.36
C PHE A 125 11.96 4.45 -6.55
N ILE A 126 11.15 3.55 -6.02
CA ILE A 126 9.68 3.66 -6.03
C ILE A 126 9.20 3.93 -4.61
N PHE A 127 8.45 5.00 -4.43
CA PHE A 127 7.87 5.37 -3.15
C PHE A 127 6.36 5.12 -3.13
N GLY A 128 5.89 4.34 -2.15
CA GLY A 128 4.46 4.12 -1.88
C GLY A 128 3.84 5.29 -1.12
N SER A 129 3.20 6.19 -1.85
CA SER A 129 2.40 7.29 -1.31
C SER A 129 0.93 6.90 -1.18
N SER A 130 0.03 7.86 -0.98
CA SER A 130 -1.37 7.63 -0.69
C SER A 130 -2.26 8.69 -1.30
N SER A 131 -3.47 8.32 -1.69
CA SER A 131 -4.55 9.26 -2.06
C SER A 131 -4.96 10.21 -0.92
N SER A 132 -4.55 9.92 0.32
CA SER A 132 -4.78 10.83 1.47
C SER A 132 -4.18 12.22 1.27
N VAL A 133 -3.14 12.38 0.42
CA VAL A 133 -2.53 13.67 0.10
C VAL A 133 -3.49 14.63 -0.63
N TYR A 134 -4.58 14.13 -1.19
CA TYR A 134 -5.61 14.97 -1.83
C TYR A 134 -6.57 15.61 -0.81
N GLY A 135 -6.59 15.15 0.44
CA GLY A 135 -7.39 15.75 1.52
C GLY A 135 -8.84 15.96 1.13
N LEU A 136 -9.31 17.21 1.23
CA LEU A 136 -10.66 17.65 0.86
C LEU A 136 -10.70 18.32 -0.53
N SER A 137 -9.88 17.89 -1.47
CA SER A 137 -9.95 18.40 -2.85
C SER A 137 -11.36 18.25 -3.40
N LYS A 138 -11.84 19.31 -4.06
CA LYS A 138 -13.13 19.34 -4.74
C LYS A 138 -13.04 18.92 -6.20
N GLU A 139 -11.83 18.86 -6.74
CA GLU A 139 -11.58 18.40 -8.12
C GLU A 139 -11.61 16.89 -8.17
N ILE A 140 -12.57 16.33 -8.88
CA ILE A 140 -12.82 14.88 -9.00
C ILE A 140 -13.00 14.57 -10.48
N PRO A 141 -12.29 13.55 -11.00
CA PRO A 141 -11.30 12.66 -10.33
C PRO A 141 -10.03 13.41 -9.89
N PHE A 142 -9.33 12.86 -8.89
CA PHE A 142 -8.07 13.44 -8.37
C PHE A 142 -6.95 13.31 -9.39
N VAL A 143 -6.36 14.44 -9.76
CA VAL A 143 -5.23 14.56 -10.71
C VAL A 143 -3.93 14.83 -9.94
N GLU A 144 -2.81 14.24 -10.36
CA GLU A 144 -1.54 14.28 -9.62
C GLU A 144 -1.02 15.70 -9.35
N GLY A 145 -1.29 16.66 -10.25
CA GLY A 145 -0.90 18.06 -10.10
C GLY A 145 -1.76 18.88 -9.14
N ALA A 146 -2.96 18.41 -8.79
CA ALA A 146 -3.97 19.17 -8.03
C ALA A 146 -3.99 18.77 -6.54
N VAL A 147 -2.86 18.84 -5.86
CA VAL A 147 -2.77 18.54 -4.41
C VAL A 147 -2.98 19.83 -3.61
N PRO A 148 -3.98 19.89 -2.71
CA PRO A 148 -4.19 21.07 -1.88
C PRO A 148 -3.07 21.24 -0.84
N ASP A 149 -2.80 22.49 -0.45
CA ASP A 149 -1.83 22.81 0.61
C ASP A 149 -2.31 22.29 1.98
N LEU A 150 -3.62 22.36 2.21
CA LEU A 150 -4.21 21.87 3.47
C LEU A 150 -4.32 20.34 3.49
N GLN A 151 -3.52 19.74 4.34
CA GLN A 151 -3.60 18.32 4.65
C GLN A 151 -4.45 18.08 5.90
N ILE A 152 -5.32 17.08 5.89
CA ILE A 152 -6.33 16.87 6.95
C ILE A 152 -5.96 15.81 7.99
N SER A 153 -4.76 15.25 7.89
CA SER A 153 -4.25 14.27 8.88
C SER A 153 -2.73 14.23 8.91
N PRO A 154 -2.11 13.89 10.07
CA PRO A 154 -0.66 13.68 10.16
C PRO A 154 -0.14 12.65 9.17
N TYR A 155 -0.89 11.59 8.89
CA TYR A 155 -0.56 10.60 7.85
C TYR A 155 -0.44 11.25 6.46
N ALA A 156 -1.41 12.08 6.06
CA ALA A 156 -1.38 12.78 4.78
C ALA A 156 -0.20 13.76 4.72
N VAL A 157 0.07 14.49 5.81
CA VAL A 157 1.24 15.38 5.93
C VAL A 157 2.53 14.58 5.75
N ALA A 158 2.69 13.45 6.44
CA ALA A 158 3.89 12.62 6.37
C ALA A 158 4.11 12.07 4.95
N LYS A 159 3.05 11.56 4.30
CA LYS A 159 3.15 11.10 2.90
C LYS A 159 3.51 12.23 1.94
N ARG A 160 2.87 13.41 2.09
CA ARG A 160 3.20 14.57 1.25
C ARG A 160 4.62 15.07 1.48
N ALA A 161 5.09 15.15 2.72
CA ALA A 161 6.47 15.51 3.04
C ALA A 161 7.47 14.54 2.39
N ALA A 162 7.22 13.22 2.48
CA ALA A 162 8.06 12.21 1.85
C ALA A 162 8.08 12.33 0.30
N GLU A 163 6.94 12.66 -0.34
CA GLU A 163 6.91 12.99 -1.78
C GLU A 163 7.85 14.16 -2.14
N LEU A 164 7.85 15.22 -1.31
CA LEU A 164 8.72 16.39 -1.52
C LEU A 164 10.20 16.02 -1.33
N TYR A 165 10.54 15.20 -0.35
CA TYR A 165 11.90 14.66 -0.22
C TYR A 165 12.29 13.82 -1.44
N CYS A 166 11.43 12.95 -1.94
CA CYS A 166 11.67 12.19 -3.17
C CYS A 166 11.98 13.11 -4.36
N SER A 167 11.17 14.19 -4.55
CA SER A 167 11.40 15.18 -5.59
C SER A 167 12.76 15.89 -5.45
N SER A 168 13.08 16.33 -4.23
CA SER A 168 14.35 16.98 -3.92
C SER A 168 15.55 16.08 -4.20
N TYR A 169 15.49 14.79 -3.79
CA TYR A 169 16.58 13.83 -4.01
C TYR A 169 16.76 13.48 -5.49
N SER A 170 15.66 13.37 -6.23
CA SER A 170 15.74 13.18 -7.68
C SER A 170 16.46 14.36 -8.36
N TYR A 171 16.09 15.59 -7.98
CA TYR A 171 16.70 16.82 -8.54
C TYR A 171 18.19 16.96 -8.16
N LEU A 172 18.52 16.79 -6.86
CA LEU A 172 19.87 17.05 -6.34
C LEU A 172 20.88 15.95 -6.69
N TYR A 173 20.43 14.69 -6.72
CA TYR A 173 21.33 13.53 -6.84
C TYR A 173 21.08 12.70 -8.10
N GLY A 174 20.13 13.08 -8.95
CA GLY A 174 19.86 12.40 -10.22
C GLY A 174 19.26 10.99 -10.06
N ILE A 175 18.70 10.67 -8.88
CA ILE A 175 18.07 9.38 -8.67
C ILE A 175 16.74 9.35 -9.43
N SER A 176 16.51 8.33 -10.27
CA SER A 176 15.20 8.13 -10.90
C SER A 176 14.19 7.69 -9.85
N ILE A 177 13.14 8.49 -9.62
CA ILE A 177 12.15 8.24 -8.56
C ILE A 177 10.72 8.25 -9.10
N GLY A 178 9.97 7.18 -8.82
CA GLY A 178 8.52 7.11 -9.03
C GLY A 178 7.76 7.17 -7.71
N VAL A 179 6.83 8.11 -7.61
CA VAL A 179 5.92 8.23 -6.48
C VAL A 179 4.57 7.66 -6.87
N LEU A 180 4.08 6.66 -6.14
CA LEU A 180 2.82 5.98 -6.45
C LEU A 180 1.79 6.29 -5.37
N ARG A 181 0.76 7.06 -5.71
CA ARG A 181 -0.37 7.37 -4.83
C ARG A 181 -1.39 6.25 -4.93
N PHE A 182 -1.37 5.35 -3.95
CA PHE A 182 -2.33 4.27 -3.86
C PHE A 182 -3.69 4.78 -3.40
N PHE A 183 -4.73 4.34 -4.09
CA PHE A 183 -6.12 4.50 -3.65
C PHE A 183 -6.49 3.35 -2.70
N THR A 184 -7.77 3.05 -2.50
CA THR A 184 -8.15 2.07 -1.48
C THR A 184 -7.84 0.64 -1.94
N VAL A 185 -6.63 0.17 -1.63
CA VAL A 185 -6.18 -1.17 -2.02
C VAL A 185 -6.90 -2.25 -1.22
N TYR A 186 -7.34 -3.32 -1.91
CA TYR A 186 -7.95 -4.48 -1.27
C TYR A 186 -7.49 -5.79 -1.94
N GLY A 187 -7.72 -6.93 -1.25
CA GLY A 187 -7.37 -8.25 -1.77
C GLY A 187 -6.75 -9.16 -0.71
N PRO A 188 -6.23 -10.33 -1.11
CA PRO A 188 -5.56 -11.28 -0.21
C PRO A 188 -4.49 -10.62 0.66
N ARG A 189 -4.41 -11.00 1.93
CA ARG A 189 -3.51 -10.45 2.95
C ARG A 189 -3.83 -9.00 3.37
N GLN A 190 -4.99 -8.45 2.99
CA GLN A 190 -5.42 -7.16 3.48
C GLN A 190 -5.43 -7.13 5.00
N ARG A 191 -4.98 -6.00 5.58
CA ARG A 191 -4.88 -5.83 7.03
C ARG A 191 -6.26 -5.94 7.72
N PRO A 192 -6.33 -6.52 8.94
CA PRO A 192 -7.61 -6.85 9.61
C PRO A 192 -8.52 -5.66 9.91
N GLU A 193 -7.95 -4.45 10.07
CA GLU A 193 -8.70 -3.23 10.37
C GLU A 193 -9.31 -2.55 9.14
N MET A 194 -8.89 -2.93 7.93
CA MET A 194 -9.41 -2.34 6.70
C MET A 194 -10.81 -2.86 6.36
N ALA A 195 -11.60 -2.03 5.71
CA ALA A 195 -13.06 -2.20 5.55
C ALA A 195 -13.47 -3.59 5.05
N ILE A 196 -12.91 -4.07 3.93
CA ILE A 196 -13.32 -5.37 3.35
C ILE A 196 -13.00 -6.51 4.32
N HIS A 197 -11.80 -6.55 4.89
CA HIS A 197 -11.43 -7.59 5.85
C HIS A 197 -12.27 -7.52 7.12
N LYS A 198 -12.43 -6.31 7.68
CA LYS A 198 -13.22 -6.08 8.89
C LYS A 198 -14.67 -6.50 8.69
N PHE A 199 -15.31 -6.06 7.61
CA PHE A 199 -16.71 -6.38 7.32
C PHE A 199 -16.89 -7.88 7.05
N THR A 200 -16.03 -8.48 6.27
CA THR A 200 -16.05 -9.92 6.02
C THR A 200 -16.02 -10.71 7.33
N ARG A 201 -15.10 -10.36 8.23
CA ARG A 201 -14.98 -11.03 9.54
C ARG A 201 -16.22 -10.85 10.41
N LEU A 202 -16.79 -9.65 10.45
CA LEU A 202 -18.00 -9.36 11.24
C LEU A 202 -19.22 -10.10 10.68
N ILE A 203 -19.44 -10.04 9.38
CA ILE A 203 -20.55 -10.74 8.70
C ILE A 203 -20.40 -12.25 8.87
N ASP A 204 -19.17 -12.77 8.70
CA ASP A 204 -18.92 -14.22 8.86
C ASP A 204 -19.21 -14.72 10.26
N LYS A 205 -18.97 -13.90 11.31
CA LYS A 205 -19.28 -14.21 12.71
C LYS A 205 -20.72 -13.93 13.11
N GLY A 206 -21.49 -13.17 12.32
CA GLY A 206 -22.81 -12.66 12.68
C GLY A 206 -22.77 -11.49 13.65
N ASP A 207 -21.61 -10.81 13.72
CA ASP A 207 -21.44 -9.59 14.53
C ASP A 207 -21.98 -8.36 13.79
N LYS A 208 -22.31 -7.28 14.53
CA LYS A 208 -22.74 -6.01 13.95
C LYS A 208 -21.65 -5.36 13.09
N VAL A 209 -22.04 -4.86 11.92
CA VAL A 209 -21.19 -4.15 10.97
C VAL A 209 -21.33 -2.65 11.22
N PRO A 210 -20.33 -1.97 11.82
CA PRO A 210 -20.41 -0.54 12.08
C PRO A 210 -20.23 0.27 10.80
N ILE A 211 -21.23 1.07 10.44
CA ILE A 211 -21.22 2.00 9.32
C ILE A 211 -21.19 3.42 9.90
N PHE A 212 -20.12 4.18 9.59
CA PHE A 212 -19.98 5.56 10.04
C PHE A 212 -20.65 6.51 9.04
N GLY A 213 -21.46 7.45 9.56
CA GLY A 213 -22.31 8.33 8.75
C GLY A 213 -23.50 7.59 8.14
N ASP A 214 -23.93 8.00 6.97
CA ASP A 214 -25.08 7.45 6.24
C ASP A 214 -24.76 6.24 5.35
N GLY A 215 -23.50 5.84 5.28
CA GLY A 215 -23.02 4.71 4.45
C GLY A 215 -22.88 5.02 2.96
N ARG A 216 -23.06 6.27 2.53
CA ARG A 216 -22.98 6.69 1.11
C ARG A 216 -21.59 7.14 0.67
N SER A 217 -20.60 7.10 1.57
CA SER A 217 -19.24 7.41 1.21
C SER A 217 -18.75 6.47 0.09
N LYS A 218 -18.03 7.03 -0.89
CA LYS A 218 -17.55 6.29 -2.07
C LYS A 218 -16.03 6.21 -2.09
N ARG A 219 -15.53 5.06 -2.47
CA ARG A 219 -14.08 4.84 -2.61
C ARG A 219 -13.76 4.20 -3.95
N ASP A 220 -12.62 4.58 -4.48
CA ASP A 220 -11.95 3.86 -5.56
C ASP A 220 -11.25 2.65 -4.94
N TYR A 221 -11.91 1.49 -4.99
CA TYR A 221 -11.35 0.22 -4.53
C TYR A 221 -10.50 -0.41 -5.64
N THR A 222 -9.23 -0.62 -5.34
CA THR A 222 -8.25 -1.14 -6.30
C THR A 222 -7.74 -2.50 -5.85
N TYR A 223 -7.84 -3.52 -6.70
CA TYR A 223 -7.36 -4.86 -6.37
C TYR A 223 -5.82 -4.87 -6.23
N VAL A 224 -5.31 -5.60 -5.23
CA VAL A 224 -3.87 -5.64 -4.92
C VAL A 224 -3.03 -6.15 -6.08
N GLY A 225 -3.54 -7.07 -6.91
CA GLY A 225 -2.85 -7.56 -8.09
C GLY A 225 -2.64 -6.46 -9.14
N ASP A 226 -3.65 -5.59 -9.35
CA ASP A 226 -3.52 -4.45 -10.26
C ASP A 226 -2.51 -3.41 -9.71
N ILE A 227 -2.47 -3.20 -8.39
CA ILE A 227 -1.46 -2.34 -7.75
C ILE A 227 -0.05 -2.91 -7.94
N VAL A 228 0.14 -4.21 -7.76
CA VAL A 228 1.44 -4.88 -7.98
C VAL A 228 1.89 -4.74 -9.43
N ASP A 229 0.99 -4.94 -10.40
CA ASP A 229 1.26 -4.68 -11.82
C ASP A 229 1.70 -3.24 -12.06
N GLY A 230 0.99 -2.26 -11.49
CA GLY A 230 1.34 -0.84 -11.57
C GLY A 230 2.71 -0.53 -10.96
N ILE A 231 3.07 -1.13 -9.82
CA ILE A 231 4.40 -0.97 -9.21
C ILE A 231 5.48 -1.53 -10.16
N ILE A 232 5.30 -2.74 -10.71
CA ILE A 232 6.27 -3.37 -11.61
C ILE A 232 6.44 -2.52 -12.88
N LYS A 233 5.35 -2.04 -13.47
CA LYS A 233 5.40 -1.14 -14.62
C LYS A 233 6.13 0.16 -14.32
N ALA A 234 5.93 0.75 -13.13
CA ALA A 234 6.67 1.94 -12.70
C ALA A 234 8.18 1.68 -12.50
N ILE A 235 8.58 0.47 -12.05
CA ILE A 235 9.99 0.09 -11.93
C ILE A 235 10.68 0.09 -13.29
N ILE A 236 10.02 -0.39 -14.35
CA ILE A 236 10.61 -0.60 -15.67
C ILE A 236 10.48 0.58 -16.62
N ALA A 237 9.50 1.45 -16.43
CA ALA A 237 9.29 2.62 -17.28
C ALA A 237 10.45 3.61 -17.17
N ASP A 238 10.69 4.40 -18.23
CA ASP A 238 11.76 5.39 -18.28
C ASP A 238 11.24 6.80 -17.92
N TYR A 239 11.74 7.36 -16.82
CA TYR A 239 11.48 8.72 -16.34
C TYR A 239 12.50 9.09 -15.25
N ASN A 240 12.72 10.39 -15.03
CA ASN A 240 13.57 10.87 -13.94
C ASN A 240 12.79 10.99 -12.62
N PHE A 241 11.74 11.81 -12.62
CA PHE A 241 10.84 11.96 -11.47
C PHE A 241 9.40 12.05 -11.96
N GLU A 242 8.56 11.16 -11.44
CA GLU A 242 7.14 11.19 -11.77
C GLU A 242 6.28 10.78 -10.57
N ILE A 243 5.08 11.34 -10.52
CA ILE A 243 4.01 10.97 -9.58
C ILE A 243 2.89 10.32 -10.38
N PHE A 244 2.38 9.20 -9.93
CA PHE A 244 1.29 8.46 -10.56
C PHE A 244 0.20 8.11 -9.56
N ASN A 245 -1.04 8.29 -9.95
CA ASN A 245 -2.17 7.69 -9.26
C ASN A 245 -2.32 6.22 -9.67
N LEU A 246 -2.42 5.32 -8.70
CA LEU A 246 -2.78 3.94 -8.92
C LEU A 246 -4.13 3.66 -8.24
N GLY A 247 -5.19 3.74 -9.02
CA GLY A 247 -6.58 3.50 -8.65
C GLY A 247 -7.21 2.43 -9.54
N GLY A 248 -8.39 1.93 -9.16
CA GLY A 248 -9.18 0.95 -9.93
C GLY A 248 -10.03 1.59 -11.03
N GLY A 249 -10.21 2.92 -10.97
CA GLY A 249 -11.08 3.65 -11.91
C GLY A 249 -12.57 3.41 -11.70
N HIS A 250 -12.97 2.84 -10.56
CA HIS A 250 -14.37 2.53 -10.25
C HIS A 250 -14.74 2.97 -8.83
N LEU A 251 -15.85 3.68 -8.73
CA LEU A 251 -16.40 4.13 -7.44
C LEU A 251 -17.39 3.08 -6.90
N ILE A 252 -17.17 2.67 -5.66
CA ILE A 252 -18.08 1.77 -4.93
C ILE A 252 -18.55 2.49 -3.67
N GLU A 253 -19.86 2.50 -3.48
CA GLU A 253 -20.50 3.00 -2.25
C GLU A 253 -20.31 2.00 -1.11
N LEU A 254 -20.17 2.50 0.12
CA LEU A 254 -19.88 1.64 1.29
C LEU A 254 -20.99 0.60 1.54
N LEU A 255 -22.26 0.97 1.37
CA LEU A 255 -23.39 0.03 1.52
C LEU A 255 -23.43 -1.02 0.40
N ASP A 256 -23.09 -0.65 -0.83
CA ASP A 256 -22.96 -1.60 -1.93
C ASP A 256 -21.86 -2.63 -1.66
N LEU A 257 -20.72 -2.17 -1.12
CA LEU A 257 -19.64 -3.06 -0.71
C LEU A 257 -20.10 -4.09 0.33
N VAL A 258 -20.82 -3.65 1.37
CA VAL A 258 -21.37 -4.55 2.40
C VAL A 258 -22.34 -5.55 1.77
N THR A 259 -23.17 -5.10 0.83
CA THR A 259 -24.12 -5.96 0.12
C THR A 259 -23.42 -7.02 -0.71
N ILE A 260 -22.36 -6.66 -1.45
CA ILE A 260 -21.55 -7.59 -2.23
C ILE A 260 -20.91 -8.65 -1.33
N ILE A 261 -20.27 -8.23 -0.22
CA ILE A 261 -19.64 -9.15 0.73
C ILE A 261 -20.67 -10.11 1.34
N SER A 262 -21.83 -9.59 1.78
CA SER A 262 -22.93 -10.38 2.34
C SER A 262 -23.42 -11.45 1.37
N LYS A 263 -23.68 -11.05 0.13
CA LYS A 263 -24.15 -11.95 -0.93
C LYS A 263 -23.15 -13.08 -1.18
N LYS A 264 -21.85 -12.74 -1.29
CA LYS A 264 -20.79 -13.73 -1.57
C LYS A 264 -20.51 -14.68 -0.40
N LEU A 265 -20.68 -14.22 0.86
CA LEU A 265 -20.61 -15.07 2.04
C LEU A 265 -21.88 -15.92 2.26
N GLY A 266 -22.98 -15.62 1.57
CA GLY A 266 -24.29 -16.24 1.83
C GLY A 266 -24.86 -15.92 3.22
N LYS A 267 -24.45 -14.78 3.81
CA LYS A 267 -24.82 -14.36 5.18
C LYS A 267 -25.34 -12.93 5.15
N LYS A 268 -26.40 -12.63 5.93
CA LYS A 268 -26.96 -11.28 6.05
C LYS A 268 -26.08 -10.43 6.97
N ALA A 269 -25.73 -9.21 6.56
CA ALA A 269 -25.09 -8.25 7.43
C ALA A 269 -26.11 -7.64 8.42
N ASP A 270 -25.73 -7.57 9.69
CA ASP A 270 -26.43 -6.78 10.72
C ASP A 270 -25.74 -5.41 10.82
N ILE A 271 -26.34 -4.36 10.22
CA ILE A 271 -25.72 -3.03 10.08
C ILE A 271 -26.10 -2.17 11.28
N GLU A 272 -25.09 -1.52 11.87
CA GLU A 272 -25.24 -0.50 12.91
C GLU A 272 -24.67 0.84 12.43
N PHE A 273 -25.54 1.85 12.31
CA PHE A 273 -25.09 3.20 11.93
C PHE A 273 -24.52 3.95 13.12
N LEU A 274 -23.34 4.53 12.94
CA LEU A 274 -22.60 5.30 13.94
C LEU A 274 -22.34 6.73 13.44
N PRO A 275 -22.11 7.72 14.33
CA PRO A 275 -21.76 9.08 13.93
C PRO A 275 -20.53 9.12 13.01
N GLU A 276 -20.48 10.13 12.14
CA GLU A 276 -19.31 10.38 11.27
C GLU A 276 -18.02 10.53 12.07
N GLN A 277 -16.91 10.11 11.46
CA GLN A 277 -15.59 10.19 12.08
C GLN A 277 -14.75 11.31 11.47
N LYS A 278 -14.00 12.01 12.34
CA LYS A 278 -13.03 13.03 11.92
C LYS A 278 -11.97 12.43 10.98
N GLY A 279 -11.65 13.16 9.93
CA GLY A 279 -10.65 12.75 8.95
C GLY A 279 -11.16 11.82 7.84
N ASP A 280 -12.40 11.36 7.89
CA ASP A 280 -13.02 10.66 6.77
C ASP A 280 -13.42 11.66 5.67
N VAL A 281 -13.14 11.28 4.41
CA VAL A 281 -13.55 12.04 3.23
C VAL A 281 -14.76 11.39 2.57
N PRO A 282 -15.71 12.16 2.00
CA PRO A 282 -16.91 11.59 1.39
C PRO A 282 -16.63 10.74 0.17
N LEU A 283 -15.56 11.08 -0.59
CA LEU A 283 -15.24 10.41 -1.84
C LEU A 283 -13.74 10.42 -2.11
N THR A 284 -13.21 9.33 -2.69
CA THR A 284 -11.88 9.29 -3.31
C THR A 284 -11.99 8.62 -4.67
N PHE A 285 -11.49 9.29 -5.72
CA PHE A 285 -11.54 8.77 -7.09
C PHE A 285 -10.31 9.21 -7.88
N ALA A 286 -9.59 8.24 -8.47
CA ALA A 286 -8.36 8.48 -9.21
C ALA A 286 -8.62 8.89 -10.65
N ASP A 287 -7.94 9.93 -11.13
CA ASP A 287 -7.57 10.00 -12.54
C ASP A 287 -6.30 9.15 -12.75
N ILE A 288 -6.42 8.09 -13.52
CA ILE A 288 -5.32 7.16 -13.84
C ILE A 288 -4.76 7.39 -15.25
N SER A 289 -5.18 8.43 -15.94
CA SER A 289 -4.80 8.69 -17.34
C SER A 289 -3.29 8.78 -17.51
N LYS A 290 -2.59 9.41 -16.58
CA LYS A 290 -1.12 9.51 -16.60
C LYS A 290 -0.46 8.14 -16.46
N ALA A 291 -0.87 7.35 -15.47
CA ALA A 291 -0.36 5.99 -15.27
C ALA A 291 -0.66 5.08 -16.48
N LYS A 292 -1.85 5.22 -17.06
CA LYS A 292 -2.23 4.49 -18.28
C LYS A 292 -1.32 4.85 -19.47
N ASN A 293 -1.09 6.13 -19.69
CA ASN A 293 -0.32 6.61 -20.86
C ASN A 293 1.18 6.34 -20.72
N MET A 294 1.77 6.58 -19.54
CA MET A 294 3.22 6.48 -19.34
C MET A 294 3.69 5.09 -18.91
N LEU A 295 2.87 4.37 -18.13
CA LEU A 295 3.23 3.06 -17.61
C LEU A 295 2.53 1.90 -18.33
N GLY A 296 1.47 2.17 -19.11
CA GLY A 296 0.57 1.14 -19.60
C GLY A 296 -0.26 0.48 -18.47
N TYR A 297 -0.45 1.20 -17.35
CA TYR A 297 -1.27 0.72 -16.23
C TYR A 297 -2.72 0.58 -16.67
N ASN A 298 -3.29 -0.60 -16.53
CA ASN A 298 -4.67 -0.89 -16.93
C ASN A 298 -5.32 -1.84 -15.92
N PRO A 299 -5.82 -1.32 -14.78
CA PRO A 299 -6.48 -2.14 -13.78
C PRO A 299 -7.71 -2.82 -14.41
N SER A 300 -7.83 -4.11 -14.27
CA SER A 300 -8.85 -4.91 -14.95
C SER A 300 -9.73 -5.72 -13.99
N THR A 301 -9.33 -5.82 -12.72
CA THR A 301 -10.08 -6.63 -11.74
C THR A 301 -11.27 -5.84 -11.21
N ASN A 302 -12.48 -6.27 -11.56
CA ASN A 302 -13.69 -5.68 -10.99
C ASN A 302 -13.86 -6.06 -9.50
N ILE A 303 -14.71 -5.28 -8.78
CA ILE A 303 -14.85 -5.44 -7.33
C ILE A 303 -15.36 -6.82 -6.93
N GLU A 304 -16.29 -7.41 -7.70
CA GLU A 304 -16.86 -8.71 -7.36
C GLU A 304 -15.82 -9.83 -7.49
N GLU A 305 -15.04 -9.83 -8.57
CA GLU A 305 -13.95 -10.77 -8.79
C GLU A 305 -12.85 -10.63 -7.73
N GLY A 306 -12.48 -9.39 -7.40
CA GLY A 306 -11.47 -9.13 -6.38
C GLY A 306 -11.92 -9.55 -4.98
N ILE A 307 -13.22 -9.41 -4.65
CA ILE A 307 -13.80 -9.91 -3.40
C ILE A 307 -13.81 -11.43 -3.38
N ASP A 308 -14.12 -12.11 -4.50
CA ASP A 308 -14.02 -13.58 -4.57
C ASP A 308 -12.60 -14.06 -4.23
N LYS A 309 -11.58 -13.48 -4.86
CA LYS A 309 -10.17 -13.79 -4.57
C LYS A 309 -9.78 -13.50 -3.10
N PHE A 310 -10.33 -12.42 -2.52
CA PHE A 310 -10.12 -12.11 -1.12
C PHE A 310 -10.78 -13.14 -0.21
N LEU A 311 -12.04 -13.53 -0.48
CA LEU A 311 -12.79 -14.50 0.30
C LEU A 311 -12.16 -15.90 0.24
N ASP A 312 -11.69 -16.33 -0.92
CA ASP A 312 -10.94 -17.59 -1.08
C ASP A 312 -9.70 -17.63 -0.18
N TRP A 313 -8.97 -16.52 -0.11
CA TRP A 313 -7.84 -16.40 0.80
C TRP A 313 -8.29 -16.40 2.27
N TYR A 314 -9.31 -15.61 2.61
CA TYR A 314 -9.82 -15.46 3.98
C TYR A 314 -10.30 -16.80 4.55
N LEU A 315 -11.09 -17.55 3.81
CA LEU A 315 -11.62 -18.85 4.23
C LEU A 315 -10.51 -19.89 4.43
N LYS A 316 -9.52 -19.93 3.53
CA LYS A 316 -8.34 -20.81 3.69
C LYS A 316 -7.52 -20.46 4.95
N GLU A 317 -7.33 -19.17 5.24
CA GLU A 317 -6.61 -18.76 6.46
C GLU A 317 -7.41 -19.05 7.74
N LYS A 318 -8.73 -18.94 7.68
CA LYS A 318 -9.64 -19.31 8.78
C LYS A 318 -9.55 -20.80 9.08
N GLU A 319 -9.62 -21.67 8.07
CA GLU A 319 -9.46 -23.13 8.22
C GLU A 319 -8.11 -23.51 8.84
N ARG A 320 -7.01 -22.90 8.36
CA ARG A 320 -5.65 -23.13 8.88
C ARG A 320 -5.47 -22.70 10.33
N SER A 321 -6.17 -21.65 10.74
CA SER A 321 -6.08 -21.13 12.12
C SER A 321 -7.00 -21.85 13.11
N GLY A 322 -7.84 -22.77 12.67
CA GLY A 322 -8.80 -23.51 13.51
C GLY A 322 -9.88 -22.60 14.13
N ARG A 323 -10.20 -21.48 13.52
CA ARG A 323 -11.14 -20.45 14.03
C ARG A 323 -12.44 -20.42 13.25
#